data_c48008b63b57133c05d3cb5169f81824
#
_entry.id   c48008b63b57133c05d3cb5169f81824
#
_cell.length_a   1.000
_cell.length_b   1.000
_cell.length_c   1.000
_cell.angle_alpha   90.00
_cell.angle_beta   90.00
_cell.angle_gamma   90.00
#
_symmetry.space_group_name_H-M   'P 1'
#
loop_
_entity.id
_entity.type
_entity.pdbx_description
1 polymer ?
#
loop_
_entity_poly.entity_id
_entity_poly.type
_entity_poly.pdbx_seq_one_letter_code
_entity_poly.pdbx_strand_id
1 'polypeptide(L)'
;AREGGLGILHRNMSIEDQASEVDRVKRSESGMISNPITTHSDASVEEVDALCAQYRISGLPVVDDEGYLLGIVTNRDMRFVSGFERTTTKVVDIMTSKNLITAPVGIGANEVIALFAKHRIEKLPLVHEDGKLAGLITVKDFEKSEKYPLATKDEQGRLRVGAAIGFFGDAWERAEALRDVGVDVLVVDTANGQSAGVIEIVKRIKADPSFEHIDVIGGNVATREGAQALIDAGVDAVKVGVGPGSICTTRVVAGVGVPQVTAVYEAYLAARESGIPVIADGGLQYSGDIAKALVAGADTVMLGSLLAGTDESPGELIFVNGKQFKQYRGMGSLGALQTRGKKTSYSKDRYFQADVPSDDKLIPEGIEGQVAYRGPVGAVAYQLVGGLRQSMFYVGARTITELKQRGKFVRITAAGLKESHPHDVQIVVEAPNYRA
;
A
#
# COMPACT_ATOMS: atom_id res chain seq x y z
N ALA A 1 -2.89 3.67 3.21
CA ALA A 1 -2.87 3.44 4.66
C ALA A 1 -3.34 4.68 5.44
N ARG A 2 -2.86 5.89 5.14
CA ARG A 2 -3.28 7.14 5.80
C ARG A 2 -4.78 7.37 5.80
N GLU A 3 -5.45 7.00 4.73
CA GLU A 3 -6.89 7.14 4.57
C GLU A 3 -7.71 5.97 5.15
N GLY A 4 -7.09 5.10 5.95
CA GLY A 4 -7.75 3.98 6.62
C GLY A 4 -7.84 2.68 5.81
N GLY A 5 -7.09 2.58 4.72
CA GLY A 5 -6.96 1.37 3.91
C GLY A 5 -5.60 0.68 4.07
N LEU A 6 -5.27 -0.20 3.13
CA LEU A 6 -3.97 -0.87 3.04
C LEU A 6 -3.42 -0.71 1.62
N GLY A 7 -2.18 -0.25 1.50
CA GLY A 7 -1.46 -0.21 0.22
C GLY A 7 -0.71 -1.51 -0.03
N ILE A 8 -0.80 -2.02 -1.27
CA ILE A 8 -0.05 -3.21 -1.69
C ILE A 8 0.99 -2.79 -2.73
N LEU A 9 2.26 -2.96 -2.40
CA LEU A 9 3.36 -2.70 -3.32
C LEU A 9 3.46 -3.83 -4.35
N HIS A 10 3.47 -3.46 -5.63
CA HIS A 10 3.65 -4.44 -6.71
C HIS A 10 5.08 -4.99 -6.73
N ARG A 11 5.25 -6.16 -7.35
CA ARG A 11 6.55 -6.85 -7.45
C ARG A 11 7.31 -6.66 -8.77
N ASN A 12 6.84 -5.78 -9.66
CA ASN A 12 7.55 -5.50 -10.93
C ASN A 12 8.75 -4.58 -10.71
N MET A 13 9.61 -4.95 -9.79
CA MET A 13 10.87 -4.30 -9.39
C MET A 13 11.79 -5.33 -8.72
N SER A 14 13.06 -4.99 -8.49
CA SER A 14 13.99 -5.86 -7.78
C SER A 14 13.52 -6.14 -6.34
N ILE A 15 14.09 -7.15 -5.70
CA ILE A 15 13.83 -7.47 -4.30
C ILE A 15 14.22 -6.29 -3.41
N GLU A 16 15.40 -5.73 -3.66
CA GLU A 16 15.98 -4.61 -2.91
C GLU A 16 15.13 -3.35 -3.04
N ASP A 17 14.67 -3.03 -4.27
CA ASP A 17 13.81 -1.87 -4.50
C ASP A 17 12.47 -2.01 -3.75
N GLN A 18 11.85 -3.21 -3.79
CA GLN A 18 10.57 -3.44 -3.11
C GLN A 18 10.73 -3.41 -1.59
N ALA A 19 11.78 -4.02 -1.05
CA ALA A 19 12.10 -3.97 0.38
C ALA A 19 12.36 -2.52 0.84
N SER A 20 13.09 -1.73 0.04
CA SER A 20 13.32 -0.32 0.30
C SER A 20 12.03 0.50 0.34
N GLU A 21 11.06 0.22 -0.54
CA GLU A 21 9.76 0.91 -0.52
C GLU A 21 8.91 0.48 0.69
N VAL A 22 8.96 -0.78 1.14
CA VAL A 22 8.33 -1.22 2.40
C VAL A 22 8.93 -0.47 3.58
N ASP A 23 10.26 -0.45 3.72
CA ASP A 23 10.97 0.27 4.78
C ASP A 23 10.58 1.76 4.80
N ARG A 24 10.50 2.38 3.62
CA ARG A 24 10.08 3.77 3.48
C ARG A 24 8.65 4.03 3.96
N VAL A 25 7.70 3.10 3.71
CA VAL A 25 6.34 3.20 4.26
C VAL A 25 6.38 3.06 5.78
N LYS A 26 7.08 2.07 6.31
CA LYS A 26 7.19 1.82 7.77
C LYS A 26 7.80 3.01 8.51
N ARG A 27 8.75 3.72 7.89
CA ARG A 27 9.37 4.93 8.45
C ARG A 27 8.57 6.22 8.23
N SER A 28 7.58 6.23 7.33
CA SER A 28 6.87 7.45 6.94
C SER A 28 5.96 8.02 8.02
N GLU A 29 5.49 7.18 8.91
CA GLU A 29 4.70 7.54 10.10
C GLU A 29 5.01 6.56 11.24
N SER A 30 5.63 7.07 12.26
CA SER A 30 5.72 6.42 13.55
C SER A 30 5.42 7.48 14.60
N GLY A 31 4.49 7.22 15.49
CA GLY A 31 4.30 8.11 16.65
C GLY A 31 5.57 8.22 17.48
N MET A 32 6.41 7.21 17.41
CA MET A 32 7.78 7.14 17.90
C MET A 32 8.58 6.33 16.86
N ILE A 33 9.64 6.91 16.33
CA ILE A 33 10.61 6.17 15.51
C ILE A 33 11.45 5.33 16.46
N SER A 34 11.11 4.06 16.61
CA SER A 34 11.78 3.13 17.53
C SER A 34 13.17 2.68 17.06
N ASN A 35 13.55 2.97 15.83
CA ASN A 35 14.90 2.73 15.31
C ASN A 35 15.29 3.87 14.36
N PRO A 36 15.59 5.06 14.89
CA PRO A 36 15.90 6.22 14.07
C PRO A 36 17.22 6.00 13.34
N ILE A 37 17.31 6.57 12.14
CA ILE A 37 18.59 6.68 11.45
C ILE A 37 19.48 7.57 12.28
N THR A 38 20.66 7.07 12.57
CA THR A 38 21.69 7.76 13.39
C THR A 38 22.92 8.06 12.55
N THR A 39 23.80 8.87 13.11
CA THR A 39 25.14 9.11 12.58
C THR A 39 26.15 9.11 13.74
N HIS A 40 27.43 8.98 13.42
CA HIS A 40 28.50 9.08 14.38
C HIS A 40 29.06 10.51 14.46
N SER A 41 29.71 10.85 15.55
CA SER A 41 30.22 12.20 15.81
C SER A 41 31.35 12.61 14.84
N ASP A 42 32.06 11.65 14.28
CA ASP A 42 33.17 11.84 13.32
C ASP A 42 32.72 11.85 11.85
N ALA A 43 31.44 11.61 11.57
CA ALA A 43 30.89 11.71 10.22
C ALA A 43 31.02 13.15 9.68
N SER A 44 31.15 13.30 8.37
CA SER A 44 31.15 14.60 7.72
C SER A 44 29.74 15.16 7.52
N VAL A 45 29.64 16.47 7.38
CA VAL A 45 28.36 17.13 7.05
C VAL A 45 27.81 16.63 5.71
N GLU A 46 28.67 16.30 4.74
CA GLU A 46 28.27 15.75 3.44
C GLU A 46 27.63 14.37 3.56
N GLU A 47 28.19 13.48 4.38
CA GLU A 47 27.61 12.15 4.66
C GLU A 47 26.24 12.27 5.33
N VAL A 48 26.11 13.17 6.29
CA VAL A 48 24.81 13.40 6.96
C VAL A 48 23.78 14.02 6.02
N ASP A 49 24.19 14.95 5.16
CA ASP A 49 23.29 15.54 4.15
C ASP A 49 22.81 14.48 3.14
N ALA A 50 23.70 13.57 2.72
CA ALA A 50 23.36 12.45 1.86
C ALA A 50 22.33 11.50 2.52
N LEU A 51 22.53 11.17 3.81
CA LEU A 51 21.57 10.38 4.59
C LEU A 51 20.23 11.12 4.71
N CYS A 52 20.25 12.41 5.01
CA CYS A 52 19.04 13.22 5.09
C CYS A 52 18.28 13.26 3.76
N ALA A 53 18.98 13.36 2.63
CA ALA A 53 18.40 13.34 1.29
C ALA A 53 17.83 11.95 0.94
N GLN A 54 18.60 10.88 1.19
CA GLN A 54 18.20 9.49 0.92
C GLN A 54 16.91 9.13 1.66
N TYR A 55 16.83 9.44 2.95
CA TYR A 55 15.70 9.10 3.81
C TYR A 55 14.64 10.21 3.94
N ARG A 56 14.85 11.35 3.27
CA ARG A 56 13.97 12.55 3.33
C ARG A 56 13.66 13.01 4.74
N ILE A 57 14.69 13.03 5.57
CA ILE A 57 14.63 13.47 6.97
C ILE A 57 15.41 14.77 7.14
N SER A 58 15.14 15.53 8.20
CA SER A 58 15.70 16.86 8.41
C SER A 58 16.70 16.92 9.59
N GLY A 59 17.22 15.77 10.01
CA GLY A 59 18.22 15.66 11.05
C GLY A 59 18.20 14.31 11.73
N LEU A 60 19.32 13.96 12.35
CA LEU A 60 19.68 12.67 12.89
C LEU A 60 20.14 12.78 14.35
N PRO A 61 19.79 11.81 15.22
CA PRO A 61 20.52 11.61 16.47
C PRO A 61 21.97 11.21 16.17
N VAL A 62 22.88 11.69 16.99
CA VAL A 62 24.31 11.35 16.95
C VAL A 62 24.59 10.40 18.10
N VAL A 63 25.14 9.23 17.81
CA VAL A 63 25.43 8.19 18.80
C VAL A 63 26.89 7.75 18.73
N ASP A 64 27.37 7.12 19.79
CA ASP A 64 28.63 6.39 19.79
C ASP A 64 28.46 4.94 19.29
N ASP A 65 29.54 4.17 19.28
CA ASP A 65 29.58 2.80 18.81
C ASP A 65 28.73 1.85 19.69
N GLU A 66 28.48 2.20 20.94
CA GLU A 66 27.67 1.46 21.90
C GLU A 66 26.18 1.87 21.87
N GLY A 67 25.83 2.91 21.09
CA GLY A 67 24.46 3.42 20.92
C GLY A 67 24.03 4.47 21.93
N TYR A 68 24.95 5.05 22.72
CA TYR A 68 24.65 6.17 23.61
C TYR A 68 24.44 7.46 22.84
N LEU A 69 23.43 8.21 23.23
CA LEU A 69 23.09 9.48 22.59
C LEU A 69 24.10 10.57 22.95
N LEU A 70 24.85 11.06 21.97
CA LEU A 70 25.82 12.15 22.11
C LEU A 70 25.25 13.53 21.79
N GLY A 71 24.29 13.58 20.84
CA GLY A 71 23.74 14.85 20.38
C GLY A 71 22.69 14.65 19.29
N ILE A 72 22.32 15.76 18.65
CA ILE A 72 21.46 15.78 17.48
C ILE A 72 22.02 16.77 16.44
N VAL A 73 22.02 16.39 15.17
CA VAL A 73 22.36 17.26 14.05
C VAL A 73 21.16 17.42 13.12
N THR A 74 20.88 18.63 12.69
CA THR A 74 19.72 18.97 11.87
C THR A 74 20.11 19.80 10.65
N ASN A 75 19.21 19.91 9.67
CA ASN A 75 19.41 20.79 8.51
C ASN A 75 19.68 22.27 8.93
N ARG A 76 19.22 22.69 10.11
CA ARG A 76 19.50 24.02 10.63
C ARG A 76 20.97 24.19 10.96
N ASP A 77 21.58 23.17 11.57
CA ASP A 77 23.00 23.19 11.97
C ASP A 77 23.90 23.11 10.72
N MET A 78 23.53 22.28 9.74
CA MET A 78 24.28 22.09 8.49
C MET A 78 24.17 23.28 7.50
N ARG A 79 23.15 24.15 7.66
CA ARG A 79 22.87 25.26 6.72
C ARG A 79 24.02 26.25 6.58
N PHE A 80 24.80 26.44 7.62
CA PHE A 80 25.89 27.42 7.67
C PHE A 80 27.24 26.84 7.23
N VAL A 81 27.30 25.52 6.92
CA VAL A 81 28.53 24.90 6.40
C VAL A 81 28.46 24.92 4.88
N SER A 82 29.37 25.66 4.24
CA SER A 82 29.34 25.90 2.79
C SER A 82 30.29 25.02 2.00
N GLY A 83 29.91 24.63 0.78
CA GLY A 83 30.75 24.11 -0.30
C GLY A 83 31.80 23.08 0.16
N PHE A 84 33.06 23.45 0.04
CA PHE A 84 34.21 22.59 0.33
C PHE A 84 34.34 22.18 1.80
N GLU A 85 33.78 22.97 2.74
CA GLU A 85 33.86 22.68 4.17
C GLU A 85 32.97 21.52 4.58
N ARG A 86 31.98 21.13 3.74
CA ARG A 86 31.05 20.03 4.08
C ARG A 86 31.71 18.66 4.15
N THR A 87 32.78 18.45 3.40
CA THR A 87 33.57 17.20 3.42
C THR A 87 34.51 17.11 4.61
N THR A 88 34.92 18.26 5.17
CA THR A 88 35.94 18.35 6.24
C THR A 88 35.34 18.62 7.61
N THR A 89 34.23 19.35 7.69
CA THR A 89 33.54 19.64 8.95
C THR A 89 32.89 18.37 9.51
N LYS A 90 33.22 18.05 10.75
CA LYS A 90 32.69 16.91 11.47
C LYS A 90 31.37 17.24 12.17
N VAL A 91 30.51 16.26 12.32
CA VAL A 91 29.22 16.39 13.02
C VAL A 91 29.40 16.89 14.43
N VAL A 92 30.43 16.45 15.15
CA VAL A 92 30.75 16.88 16.52
C VAL A 92 30.94 18.40 16.64
N ASP A 93 31.40 19.07 15.59
CA ASP A 93 31.67 20.51 15.59
C ASP A 93 30.39 21.36 15.48
N ILE A 94 29.31 20.79 14.95
CA ILE A 94 28.06 21.51 14.65
C ILE A 94 26.82 20.96 15.36
N MET A 95 26.87 19.74 15.90
CA MET A 95 25.73 19.12 16.58
C MET A 95 25.33 19.85 17.86
N THR A 96 24.05 19.75 18.22
CA THR A 96 23.59 20.16 19.55
C THR A 96 23.87 19.02 20.52
N SER A 97 24.84 19.21 21.43
CA SER A 97 25.19 18.26 22.49
C SER A 97 24.97 18.82 23.89
N LYS A 98 25.06 20.16 24.06
CA LYS A 98 24.79 20.83 25.33
C LYS A 98 23.32 21.12 25.54
N ASN A 99 22.82 20.83 26.74
CA ASN A 99 21.39 21.02 27.08
C ASN A 99 20.44 20.25 26.12
N LEU A 100 20.87 19.09 25.68
CA LEU A 100 20.05 18.22 24.83
C LEU A 100 18.78 17.82 25.58
N ILE A 101 17.63 18.11 25.00
CA ILE A 101 16.33 17.73 25.57
C ILE A 101 16.01 16.34 25.12
N THR A 102 15.82 15.43 26.07
CA THR A 102 15.45 14.01 25.85
C THR A 102 14.24 13.66 26.70
N ALA A 103 13.63 12.52 26.44
CA ALA A 103 12.55 11.98 27.24
C ALA A 103 12.68 10.44 27.38
N PRO A 104 12.09 9.83 28.42
CA PRO A 104 12.07 8.37 28.53
C PRO A 104 11.11 7.73 27.52
N VAL A 105 11.33 6.46 27.24
CA VAL A 105 10.39 5.64 26.48
C VAL A 105 9.04 5.57 27.22
N GLY A 106 7.94 5.70 26.48
CA GLY A 106 6.59 5.67 27.06
C GLY A 106 6.06 7.00 27.56
N ILE A 107 6.79 8.12 27.34
CA ILE A 107 6.30 9.47 27.63
C ILE A 107 4.94 9.73 26.98
N GLY A 108 4.02 10.39 27.70
CA GLY A 108 2.69 10.73 27.21
C GLY A 108 2.69 11.79 26.09
N ALA A 109 1.75 11.69 25.15
CA ALA A 109 1.65 12.61 24.02
C ALA A 109 1.55 14.09 24.45
N ASN A 110 0.76 14.40 25.47
CA ASN A 110 0.61 15.77 25.99
C ASN A 110 1.91 16.32 26.58
N GLU A 111 2.70 15.48 27.23
CA GLU A 111 4.00 15.87 27.79
C GLU A 111 5.02 16.15 26.67
N VAL A 112 5.00 15.33 25.60
CA VAL A 112 5.84 15.56 24.42
C VAL A 112 5.52 16.91 23.78
N ILE A 113 4.23 17.23 23.58
CA ILE A 113 3.78 18.52 23.04
C ILE A 113 4.26 19.68 23.93
N ALA A 114 4.14 19.52 25.25
CA ALA A 114 4.61 20.52 26.20
C ALA A 114 6.14 20.76 26.10
N LEU A 115 6.93 19.68 25.91
CA LEU A 115 8.36 19.75 25.70
C LEU A 115 8.70 20.49 24.38
N PHE A 116 8.03 20.14 23.28
CA PHE A 116 8.21 20.84 22.01
C PHE A 116 7.92 22.34 22.13
N ALA A 117 6.80 22.72 22.75
CA ALA A 117 6.41 24.10 22.91
C ALA A 117 7.36 24.86 23.85
N LYS A 118 7.71 24.28 24.99
CA LYS A 118 8.58 24.89 26.00
C LYS A 118 9.99 25.15 25.49
N HIS A 119 10.57 24.14 24.80
CA HIS A 119 11.97 24.19 24.36
C HIS A 119 12.13 24.62 22.90
N ARG A 120 11.01 24.81 22.15
CA ARG A 120 10.98 25.19 20.73
C ARG A 120 11.81 24.24 19.85
N ILE A 121 11.76 22.96 20.18
CA ILE A 121 12.42 21.88 19.43
C ILE A 121 11.41 21.16 18.53
N GLU A 122 11.89 20.61 17.42
CA GLU A 122 11.07 19.85 16.47
C GLU A 122 11.31 18.35 16.56
N LYS A 123 12.34 17.94 17.29
CA LYS A 123 12.77 16.55 17.45
C LYS A 123 13.13 16.30 18.90
N LEU A 124 12.62 15.20 19.44
CA LEU A 124 12.82 14.76 20.82
C LEU A 124 13.38 13.36 20.84
N PRO A 125 14.70 13.19 21.05
CA PRO A 125 15.26 11.85 21.25
C PRO A 125 14.69 11.20 22.51
N LEU A 126 14.35 9.93 22.40
CA LEU A 126 13.96 9.08 23.51
C LEU A 126 15.15 8.23 23.93
N VAL A 127 15.37 8.13 25.22
CA VAL A 127 16.49 7.36 25.79
C VAL A 127 16.01 6.34 26.81
N HIS A 128 16.70 5.23 26.88
CA HIS A 128 16.57 4.26 27.97
C HIS A 128 17.17 4.83 29.27
N GLU A 129 16.92 4.18 30.38
CA GLU A 129 17.47 4.58 31.69
C GLU A 129 19.00 4.59 31.73
N ASP A 130 19.65 3.78 30.90
CA ASP A 130 21.11 3.73 30.75
C ASP A 130 21.68 4.83 29.84
N GLY A 131 20.84 5.65 29.18
CA GLY A 131 21.24 6.72 28.28
C GLY A 131 21.38 6.32 26.80
N LYS A 132 21.11 5.06 26.46
CA LYS A 132 21.09 4.61 25.06
C LYS A 132 19.89 5.17 24.32
N LEU A 133 20.10 5.50 23.06
CA LEU A 133 19.02 5.95 22.18
C LEU A 133 17.98 4.84 22.00
N ALA A 134 16.73 5.13 22.34
CA ALA A 134 15.60 4.23 22.20
C ALA A 134 14.69 4.60 21.02
N GLY A 135 14.69 5.89 20.65
CA GLY A 135 13.79 6.38 19.61
C GLY A 135 13.89 7.86 19.35
N LEU A 136 13.07 8.35 18.44
CA LEU A 136 12.95 9.77 18.10
C LEU A 136 11.47 10.10 17.86
N ILE A 137 11.00 11.18 18.48
CA ILE A 137 9.67 11.75 18.19
C ILE A 137 9.86 13.10 17.51
N THR A 138 9.03 13.42 16.48
CA THR A 138 9.07 14.72 15.82
C THR A 138 7.70 15.40 15.86
N VAL A 139 7.69 16.74 15.78
CA VAL A 139 6.44 17.53 15.67
C VAL A 139 5.59 17.07 14.48
N LYS A 140 6.25 16.70 13.37
CA LYS A 140 5.56 16.20 12.17
C LYS A 140 4.76 14.91 12.41
N ASP A 141 5.16 14.08 13.38
CA ASP A 141 4.45 12.83 13.69
C ASP A 141 3.12 13.13 14.38
N PHE A 142 3.05 14.17 15.21
CA PHE A 142 1.80 14.66 15.79
C PHE A 142 0.89 15.29 14.75
N GLU A 143 1.41 16.19 13.92
CA GLU A 143 0.64 16.83 12.85
C GLU A 143 0.02 15.79 11.92
N LYS A 144 0.74 14.72 11.60
CA LYS A 144 0.22 13.61 10.78
C LYS A 144 -0.85 12.81 11.51
N SER A 145 -0.68 12.56 12.80
CA SER A 145 -1.67 11.82 13.60
C SER A 145 -3.00 12.56 13.68
N GLU A 146 -2.96 13.88 13.87
CA GLU A 146 -4.17 14.71 13.84
C GLU A 146 -4.80 14.80 12.44
N LYS A 147 -3.97 14.92 11.40
CA LYS A 147 -4.43 15.01 10.01
C LYS A 147 -5.03 13.70 9.49
N TYR A 148 -4.52 12.55 9.95
CA TYR A 148 -4.93 11.22 9.49
C TYR A 148 -5.39 10.31 10.65
N PRO A 149 -6.50 10.65 11.32
CA PRO A 149 -6.96 9.90 12.50
C PRO A 149 -7.43 8.48 12.19
N LEU A 150 -7.71 8.18 10.92
CA LEU A 150 -8.15 6.85 10.45
C LEU A 150 -7.02 6.01 9.90
N ALA A 151 -5.77 6.47 9.96
CA ALA A 151 -4.62 5.74 9.39
C ALA A 151 -4.52 4.31 9.94
N THR A 152 -4.32 3.36 9.03
CA THR A 152 -4.13 1.95 9.38
C THR A 152 -2.70 1.76 9.89
N LYS A 153 -2.55 1.51 11.18
CA LYS A 153 -1.26 1.43 11.89
C LYS A 153 -1.07 0.08 12.56
N ASP A 154 0.19 -0.30 12.72
CA ASP A 154 0.60 -1.42 13.56
C ASP A 154 0.67 -1.01 15.05
N GLU A 155 1.03 -1.94 15.92
CA GLU A 155 1.12 -1.74 17.36
C GLU A 155 2.21 -0.72 17.75
N GLN A 156 3.21 -0.49 16.90
CA GLN A 156 4.23 0.53 17.08
C GLN A 156 3.82 1.89 16.49
N GLY A 157 2.59 2.04 15.99
CA GLY A 157 2.07 3.27 15.40
C GLY A 157 2.59 3.56 13.98
N ARG A 158 3.25 2.61 13.32
CA ARG A 158 3.73 2.72 11.94
C ARG A 158 2.62 2.33 10.97
N LEU A 159 2.62 2.91 9.77
CA LEU A 159 1.66 2.52 8.74
C LEU A 159 1.81 1.03 8.40
N ARG A 160 0.68 0.34 8.28
CA ARG A 160 0.67 -1.02 7.74
C ARG A 160 0.84 -0.98 6.23
N VAL A 161 1.58 -1.96 5.69
CA VAL A 161 1.88 -2.11 4.27
C VAL A 161 1.88 -3.57 3.87
N GLY A 162 1.28 -3.85 2.71
CA GLY A 162 1.39 -5.15 2.06
C GLY A 162 2.32 -5.10 0.86
N ALA A 163 2.86 -6.24 0.48
CA ALA A 163 3.69 -6.38 -0.72
C ALA A 163 3.36 -7.67 -1.48
N ALA A 164 3.32 -7.56 -2.80
CA ALA A 164 3.07 -8.70 -3.67
C ALA A 164 4.33 -9.54 -3.86
N ILE A 165 4.16 -10.87 -3.83
CA ILE A 165 5.18 -11.85 -4.19
C ILE A 165 4.66 -12.76 -5.31
N GLY A 166 5.56 -13.50 -5.96
CA GLY A 166 5.22 -14.57 -6.89
C GLY A 166 4.97 -15.90 -6.18
N PHE A 167 5.09 -17.00 -6.93
CA PHE A 167 4.94 -18.35 -6.38
C PHE A 167 6.10 -19.28 -6.79
N PHE A 168 7.04 -18.80 -7.61
CA PHE A 168 8.27 -19.50 -7.99
C PHE A 168 9.41 -18.49 -8.25
N GLY A 169 10.60 -18.97 -8.66
CA GLY A 169 11.77 -18.14 -8.91
C GLY A 169 12.22 -17.43 -7.63
N ASP A 170 12.21 -16.10 -7.63
CA ASP A 170 12.64 -15.26 -6.52
C ASP A 170 11.63 -15.10 -5.37
N ALA A 171 10.50 -15.84 -5.41
CA ALA A 171 9.38 -15.61 -4.51
C ALA A 171 9.74 -15.80 -3.04
N TRP A 172 10.60 -16.77 -2.72
CA TRP A 172 11.01 -17.04 -1.35
C TRP A 172 11.99 -15.99 -0.83
N GLU A 173 13.07 -15.72 -1.56
CA GLU A 173 14.05 -14.68 -1.20
C GLU A 173 13.37 -13.31 -1.06
N ARG A 174 12.39 -13.03 -1.91
CA ARG A 174 11.58 -11.81 -1.84
C ARG A 174 10.74 -11.78 -0.57
N ALA A 175 10.09 -12.88 -0.20
CA ALA A 175 9.33 -12.96 1.05
C ALA A 175 10.21 -12.73 2.27
N GLU A 176 11.41 -13.33 2.31
CA GLU A 176 12.39 -13.12 3.41
C GLU A 176 12.84 -11.66 3.49
N ALA A 177 13.23 -11.04 2.38
CA ALA A 177 13.66 -9.65 2.36
C ALA A 177 12.54 -8.69 2.80
N LEU A 178 11.28 -8.96 2.42
CA LEU A 178 10.13 -8.17 2.84
C LEU A 178 9.80 -8.35 4.32
N ARG A 179 9.91 -9.57 4.86
CA ARG A 179 9.80 -9.86 6.29
C ARG A 179 10.82 -9.06 7.09
N ASP A 180 12.07 -9.07 6.66
CA ASP A 180 13.19 -8.46 7.39
C ASP A 180 13.06 -6.92 7.49
N VAL A 181 12.34 -6.28 6.57
CA VAL A 181 12.00 -4.85 6.63
C VAL A 181 10.64 -4.57 7.26
N GLY A 182 9.96 -5.60 7.79
CA GLY A 182 8.74 -5.47 8.59
C GLY A 182 7.46 -5.26 7.76
N VAL A 183 7.31 -5.96 6.64
CA VAL A 183 6.03 -6.01 5.91
C VAL A 183 4.93 -6.61 6.80
N ASP A 184 3.72 -6.06 6.73
CA ASP A 184 2.60 -6.58 7.54
C ASP A 184 1.81 -7.67 6.80
N VAL A 185 1.78 -7.61 5.46
CA VAL A 185 0.97 -8.51 4.64
C VAL A 185 1.74 -8.93 3.38
N LEU A 186 1.84 -10.21 3.13
CA LEU A 186 2.31 -10.77 1.85
C LEU A 186 1.11 -11.14 0.98
N VAL A 187 1.14 -10.74 -0.28
CA VAL A 187 0.12 -11.09 -1.28
C VAL A 187 0.73 -12.00 -2.33
N VAL A 188 0.35 -13.28 -2.31
CA VAL A 188 0.70 -14.21 -3.39
C VAL A 188 -0.21 -13.90 -4.58
N ASP A 189 0.32 -13.07 -5.50
CA ASP A 189 -0.47 -12.41 -6.54
C ASP A 189 -0.25 -13.06 -7.92
N THR A 190 -1.26 -13.78 -8.40
CA THR A 190 -1.22 -14.55 -9.65
C THR A 190 -2.51 -14.42 -10.45
N ALA A 191 -2.46 -14.76 -11.73
CA ALA A 191 -3.66 -14.87 -12.58
C ALA A 191 -4.52 -16.10 -12.24
N ASN A 192 -3.92 -17.15 -11.64
CA ASN A 192 -4.61 -18.34 -11.17
C ASN A 192 -4.12 -18.77 -9.78
N GLY A 193 -4.82 -18.32 -8.75
CA GLY A 193 -4.48 -18.60 -7.36
C GLY A 193 -4.65 -20.06 -6.93
N GLN A 194 -5.34 -20.89 -7.72
CA GLN A 194 -5.52 -22.32 -7.43
C GLN A 194 -4.39 -23.19 -7.98
N SER A 195 -3.38 -22.62 -8.65
CA SER A 195 -2.26 -23.42 -9.16
C SER A 195 -1.45 -24.07 -8.04
N ALA A 196 -0.88 -25.26 -8.30
CA ALA A 196 -0.13 -26.03 -7.30
C ALA A 196 0.99 -25.22 -6.67
N GLY A 197 1.76 -24.47 -7.46
CA GLY A 197 2.86 -23.65 -6.94
C GLY A 197 2.39 -22.52 -6.01
N VAL A 198 1.21 -21.94 -6.22
CA VAL A 198 0.61 -20.96 -5.31
C VAL A 198 0.25 -21.61 -3.97
N ILE A 199 -0.39 -22.78 -4.01
CA ILE A 199 -0.74 -23.54 -2.80
C ILE A 199 0.53 -23.92 -2.02
N GLU A 200 1.57 -24.34 -2.71
CA GLU A 200 2.85 -24.73 -2.11
C GLU A 200 3.55 -23.56 -1.41
N ILE A 201 3.68 -22.41 -2.07
CA ILE A 201 4.35 -21.24 -1.47
C ILE A 201 3.56 -20.71 -0.26
N VAL A 202 2.23 -20.69 -0.31
CA VAL A 202 1.39 -20.32 0.84
C VAL A 202 1.65 -21.26 2.01
N LYS A 203 1.58 -22.58 1.80
CA LYS A 203 1.86 -23.57 2.84
C LYS A 203 3.26 -23.42 3.43
N ARG A 204 4.26 -23.17 2.59
CA ARG A 204 5.64 -22.97 3.01
C ARG A 204 5.79 -21.75 3.91
N ILE A 205 5.21 -20.61 3.54
CA ILE A 205 5.24 -19.38 4.34
C ILE A 205 4.52 -19.60 5.68
N LYS A 206 3.32 -20.18 5.66
CA LYS A 206 2.52 -20.41 6.87
C LYS A 206 3.11 -21.47 7.80
N ALA A 207 3.98 -22.35 7.31
CA ALA A 207 4.69 -23.34 8.10
C ALA A 207 5.98 -22.82 8.75
N ASP A 208 6.51 -21.69 8.29
CA ASP A 208 7.75 -21.10 8.80
C ASP A 208 7.46 -20.12 9.95
N PRO A 209 7.92 -20.40 11.19
CA PRO A 209 7.67 -19.54 12.35
C PRO A 209 8.17 -18.09 12.19
N SER A 210 9.14 -17.86 11.32
CA SER A 210 9.66 -16.50 11.07
C SER A 210 8.65 -15.57 10.38
N PHE A 211 7.56 -16.12 9.82
CA PHE A 211 6.47 -15.39 9.20
C PHE A 211 5.18 -15.33 10.06
N GLU A 212 5.21 -15.80 11.31
CA GLU A 212 4.03 -15.88 12.18
C GLU A 212 3.27 -14.54 12.32
N HIS A 213 3.99 -13.41 12.25
CA HIS A 213 3.42 -12.06 12.38
C HIS A 213 2.94 -11.45 11.07
N ILE A 214 3.03 -12.18 9.96
CA ILE A 214 2.72 -11.67 8.63
C ILE A 214 1.48 -12.38 8.11
N ASP A 215 0.45 -11.59 7.79
CA ASP A 215 -0.74 -12.13 7.12
C ASP A 215 -0.44 -12.46 5.66
N VAL A 216 -1.02 -13.56 5.17
CA VAL A 216 -0.86 -14.03 3.80
C VAL A 216 -2.18 -13.98 3.05
N ILE A 217 -2.23 -13.17 2.01
CA ILE A 217 -3.36 -13.10 1.07
C ILE A 217 -3.04 -13.96 -0.15
N GLY A 218 -3.91 -14.90 -0.49
CA GLY A 218 -3.79 -15.69 -1.71
C GLY A 218 -4.77 -15.24 -2.79
N GLY A 219 -4.36 -15.29 -4.07
CA GLY A 219 -5.23 -14.97 -5.20
C GLY A 219 -4.52 -14.89 -6.55
N ASN A 220 -5.31 -14.60 -7.65
CA ASN A 220 -6.77 -14.44 -7.64
C ASN A 220 -7.47 -15.75 -7.98
N VAL A 221 -8.62 -15.92 -7.36
CA VAL A 221 -9.55 -17.01 -7.67
C VAL A 221 -10.92 -16.45 -8.06
N ALA A 222 -11.78 -17.28 -8.63
CA ALA A 222 -13.13 -16.86 -9.04
C ALA A 222 -14.19 -17.94 -8.79
N THR A 223 -13.81 -19.05 -8.14
CA THR A 223 -14.70 -20.19 -7.87
C THR A 223 -14.63 -20.57 -6.39
N ARG A 224 -15.65 -21.31 -5.93
CA ARG A 224 -15.69 -21.83 -4.56
C ARG A 224 -14.53 -22.78 -4.29
N GLU A 225 -14.23 -23.68 -5.23
CA GLU A 225 -13.15 -24.66 -5.12
C GLU A 225 -11.77 -23.96 -5.04
N GLY A 226 -11.58 -22.90 -5.85
CA GLY A 226 -10.36 -22.12 -5.81
C GLY A 226 -10.17 -21.38 -4.48
N ALA A 227 -11.25 -20.81 -3.94
CA ALA A 227 -11.23 -20.19 -2.62
C ALA A 227 -10.94 -21.21 -1.52
N GLN A 228 -11.62 -22.39 -1.56
CA GLN A 228 -11.40 -23.46 -0.59
C GLN A 228 -9.95 -23.96 -0.61
N ALA A 229 -9.36 -24.14 -1.79
CA ALA A 229 -7.97 -24.59 -1.90
C ALA A 229 -6.97 -23.62 -1.25
N LEU A 230 -7.20 -22.32 -1.34
CA LEU A 230 -6.39 -21.30 -0.66
C LEU A 230 -6.61 -21.33 0.86
N ILE A 231 -7.86 -21.48 1.31
CA ILE A 231 -8.20 -21.61 2.74
C ILE A 231 -7.52 -22.85 3.33
N ASP A 232 -7.58 -23.99 2.67
CA ASP A 232 -6.94 -25.24 3.08
C ASP A 232 -5.39 -25.13 3.08
N ALA A 233 -4.85 -24.20 2.29
CA ALA A 233 -3.41 -23.88 2.33
C ALA A 233 -3.01 -22.98 3.50
N GLY A 234 -3.97 -22.36 4.19
CA GLY A 234 -3.76 -21.58 5.40
C GLY A 234 -3.65 -20.08 5.17
N VAL A 235 -4.23 -19.52 4.08
CA VAL A 235 -4.25 -18.06 3.87
C VAL A 235 -5.06 -17.35 4.95
N ASP A 236 -4.69 -16.10 5.24
CA ASP A 236 -5.41 -15.21 6.14
C ASP A 236 -6.50 -14.40 5.41
N ALA A 237 -6.45 -14.33 4.08
CA ALA A 237 -7.53 -13.77 3.24
C ALA A 237 -7.48 -14.33 1.83
N VAL A 238 -8.65 -14.38 1.16
CA VAL A 238 -8.80 -14.80 -0.24
C VAL A 238 -9.08 -13.58 -1.12
N LYS A 239 -8.24 -13.38 -2.16
CA LYS A 239 -8.42 -12.31 -3.14
C LYS A 239 -9.09 -12.85 -4.40
N VAL A 240 -10.22 -12.22 -4.78
CA VAL A 240 -11.18 -12.72 -5.77
C VAL A 240 -11.31 -11.79 -6.96
N GLY A 241 -11.12 -12.32 -8.14
CA GLY A 241 -11.31 -11.59 -9.39
C GLY A 241 -10.43 -12.11 -10.52
N VAL A 242 -11.03 -12.74 -11.51
CA VAL A 242 -10.38 -13.17 -12.76
C VAL A 242 -11.05 -12.48 -13.93
N GLY A 243 -10.33 -11.54 -14.55
CA GLY A 243 -10.78 -10.79 -15.71
C GLY A 243 -11.68 -9.55 -15.47
N PRO A 244 -12.01 -9.10 -14.23
CA PRO A 244 -12.89 -7.94 -14.05
C PRO A 244 -12.19 -6.59 -14.17
N GLY A 245 -10.85 -6.53 -14.16
CA GLY A 245 -10.09 -5.29 -14.20
C GLY A 245 -10.38 -4.45 -15.44
N SER A 246 -10.43 -3.13 -15.31
CA SER A 246 -10.75 -2.20 -16.40
C SER A 246 -9.77 -2.25 -17.59
N ILE A 247 -8.55 -2.70 -17.36
CA ILE A 247 -7.47 -2.84 -18.34
C ILE A 247 -7.11 -4.30 -18.60
N CYS A 248 -7.93 -5.24 -18.10
CA CYS A 248 -7.73 -6.67 -18.27
C CYS A 248 -8.41 -7.18 -19.54
N THR A 249 -7.70 -7.98 -20.33
CA THR A 249 -8.23 -8.62 -21.54
C THR A 249 -8.31 -10.14 -21.44
N THR A 250 -8.06 -10.72 -20.27
CA THR A 250 -8.07 -12.18 -20.04
C THR A 250 -9.36 -12.84 -20.54
N ARG A 251 -10.52 -12.22 -20.28
CA ARG A 251 -11.81 -12.77 -20.74
C ARG A 251 -11.96 -12.83 -22.25
N VAL A 252 -11.27 -11.94 -22.97
CA VAL A 252 -11.31 -11.87 -24.45
C VAL A 252 -10.19 -12.70 -25.06
N VAL A 253 -8.98 -12.62 -24.51
CA VAL A 253 -7.78 -13.27 -25.06
C VAL A 253 -7.73 -14.75 -24.68
N ALA A 254 -7.98 -15.07 -23.42
CA ALA A 254 -7.91 -16.43 -22.89
C ALA A 254 -9.29 -17.11 -22.80
N GLY A 255 -10.39 -16.34 -22.92
CA GLY A 255 -11.76 -16.86 -22.76
C GLY A 255 -12.11 -17.26 -21.32
N VAL A 256 -11.32 -16.80 -20.33
CA VAL A 256 -11.43 -17.18 -18.91
C VAL A 256 -11.85 -15.98 -18.07
N GLY A 257 -12.79 -16.20 -17.15
CA GLY A 257 -13.24 -15.21 -16.18
C GLY A 257 -14.66 -15.48 -15.69
N VAL A 258 -15.00 -14.88 -14.56
CA VAL A 258 -16.33 -15.00 -13.93
C VAL A 258 -16.85 -13.59 -13.63
N PRO A 259 -18.15 -13.31 -13.84
CA PRO A 259 -18.75 -12.04 -13.37
C PRO A 259 -18.48 -11.80 -11.89
N GLN A 260 -18.04 -10.60 -11.53
CA GLN A 260 -17.42 -10.34 -10.22
C GLN A 260 -18.34 -10.60 -9.03
N VAL A 261 -19.63 -10.23 -9.14
CA VAL A 261 -20.62 -10.51 -8.06
C VAL A 261 -20.75 -12.02 -7.81
N THR A 262 -20.78 -12.82 -8.86
CA THR A 262 -20.82 -14.29 -8.77
C THR A 262 -19.54 -14.84 -8.16
N ALA A 263 -18.36 -14.37 -8.62
CA ALA A 263 -17.08 -14.83 -8.11
C ALA A 263 -16.92 -14.54 -6.60
N VAL A 264 -17.29 -13.33 -6.17
CA VAL A 264 -17.26 -12.95 -4.75
C VAL A 264 -18.21 -13.81 -3.93
N TYR A 265 -19.43 -14.03 -4.41
CA TYR A 265 -20.41 -14.84 -3.70
C TYR A 265 -19.96 -16.30 -3.56
N GLU A 266 -19.43 -16.92 -4.61
CA GLU A 266 -18.90 -18.29 -4.57
C GLU A 266 -17.71 -18.42 -3.59
N ALA A 267 -16.79 -17.47 -3.61
CA ALA A 267 -15.68 -17.44 -2.66
C ALA A 267 -16.15 -17.23 -1.21
N TYR A 268 -17.14 -16.35 -1.00
CA TYR A 268 -17.75 -16.16 0.31
C TYR A 268 -18.40 -17.45 0.85
N LEU A 269 -19.04 -18.24 0.00
CA LEU A 269 -19.63 -19.51 0.43
C LEU A 269 -18.58 -20.53 0.92
N ALA A 270 -17.36 -20.49 0.39
CA ALA A 270 -16.24 -21.27 0.91
C ALA A 270 -15.69 -20.69 2.24
N ALA A 271 -15.54 -19.36 2.28
CA ALA A 271 -14.82 -18.68 3.36
C ALA A 271 -15.64 -18.48 4.66
N ARG A 272 -16.98 -18.41 4.56
CA ARG A 272 -17.84 -18.02 5.68
C ARG A 272 -17.75 -18.93 6.92
N GLU A 273 -17.49 -20.22 6.72
CA GLU A 273 -17.42 -21.20 7.82
C GLU A 273 -16.08 -21.13 8.57
N SER A 274 -15.01 -20.81 7.85
CA SER A 274 -13.67 -20.62 8.42
C SER A 274 -13.44 -19.20 8.96
N GLY A 275 -14.33 -18.25 8.65
CA GLY A 275 -14.18 -16.84 9.02
C GLY A 275 -13.07 -16.11 8.24
N ILE A 276 -12.53 -16.70 7.18
CA ILE A 276 -11.49 -16.09 6.34
C ILE A 276 -12.10 -14.96 5.51
N PRO A 277 -11.56 -13.73 5.56
CA PRO A 277 -12.09 -12.60 4.81
C PRO A 277 -11.88 -12.74 3.30
N VAL A 278 -12.83 -12.18 2.56
CA VAL A 278 -12.84 -12.14 1.09
C VAL A 278 -12.57 -10.72 0.61
N ILE A 279 -11.62 -10.56 -0.30
CA ILE A 279 -11.25 -9.30 -0.94
C ILE A 279 -11.78 -9.31 -2.38
N ALA A 280 -12.71 -8.40 -2.72
CA ALA A 280 -13.19 -8.23 -4.08
C ALA A 280 -12.22 -7.35 -4.88
N ASP A 281 -11.49 -7.96 -5.82
CA ASP A 281 -10.45 -7.31 -6.61
C ASP A 281 -10.89 -7.09 -8.05
N GLY A 282 -11.10 -5.82 -8.42
CA GLY A 282 -11.44 -5.39 -9.76
C GLY A 282 -12.94 -5.33 -10.06
N GLY A 283 -13.29 -4.70 -11.20
CA GLY A 283 -14.66 -4.57 -11.69
C GLY A 283 -15.48 -3.44 -11.05
N LEU A 284 -14.89 -2.68 -10.13
CA LEU A 284 -15.56 -1.56 -9.46
C LEU A 284 -15.36 -0.28 -10.27
N GLN A 285 -16.45 0.37 -10.67
CA GLN A 285 -16.47 1.60 -11.47
C GLN A 285 -16.98 2.80 -10.67
N TYR A 286 -17.87 2.57 -9.71
CA TYR A 286 -18.51 3.58 -8.87
C TYR A 286 -18.47 3.17 -7.40
N SER A 287 -18.71 4.13 -6.51
CA SER A 287 -18.82 3.87 -5.07
C SER A 287 -19.92 2.86 -4.71
N GLY A 288 -21.04 2.87 -5.44
CA GLY A 288 -22.11 1.89 -5.25
C GLY A 288 -21.69 0.44 -5.51
N ASP A 289 -20.67 0.20 -6.33
CA ASP A 289 -20.17 -1.14 -6.60
C ASP A 289 -19.41 -1.73 -5.40
N ILE A 290 -18.85 -0.86 -4.54
CA ILE A 290 -18.27 -1.28 -3.25
C ILE A 290 -19.36 -1.91 -2.38
N ALA A 291 -20.49 -1.25 -2.23
CA ALA A 291 -21.63 -1.79 -1.47
C ALA A 291 -22.11 -3.13 -2.06
N LYS A 292 -22.21 -3.24 -3.39
CA LYS A 292 -22.58 -4.49 -4.06
C LYS A 292 -21.58 -5.62 -3.79
N ALA A 293 -20.26 -5.33 -3.84
CA ALA A 293 -19.24 -6.32 -3.52
C ALA A 293 -19.35 -6.81 -2.07
N LEU A 294 -19.58 -5.91 -1.11
CA LEU A 294 -19.77 -6.26 0.30
C LEU A 294 -21.05 -7.09 0.51
N VAL A 295 -22.16 -6.71 -0.11
CA VAL A 295 -23.41 -7.50 -0.05
C VAL A 295 -23.26 -8.88 -0.69
N ALA A 296 -22.41 -9.02 -1.72
CA ALA A 296 -22.08 -10.33 -2.32
C ALA A 296 -21.25 -11.22 -1.37
N GLY A 297 -20.67 -10.66 -0.31
CA GLY A 297 -19.93 -11.41 0.68
C GLY A 297 -18.50 -10.95 0.92
N ALA A 298 -17.97 -9.99 0.13
CA ALA A 298 -16.64 -9.44 0.39
C ALA A 298 -16.59 -8.71 1.74
N ASP A 299 -15.40 -8.67 2.33
CA ASP A 299 -15.12 -7.92 3.57
C ASP A 299 -14.41 -6.61 3.26
N THR A 300 -13.59 -6.61 2.21
CA THR A 300 -12.90 -5.44 1.68
C THR A 300 -12.89 -5.47 0.15
N VAL A 301 -12.47 -4.36 -0.46
CA VAL A 301 -12.34 -4.24 -1.91
C VAL A 301 -10.93 -3.78 -2.29
N MET A 302 -10.39 -4.29 -3.39
CA MET A 302 -9.15 -3.79 -3.98
C MET A 302 -9.47 -2.90 -5.19
N LEU A 303 -8.93 -1.69 -5.17
CA LEU A 303 -9.19 -0.66 -6.17
C LEU A 303 -7.94 -0.39 -7.02
N GLY A 304 -8.08 -0.46 -8.33
CA GLY A 304 -7.05 -0.10 -9.31
C GLY A 304 -7.41 1.21 -10.02
N SER A 305 -8.24 1.13 -11.07
CA SER A 305 -8.58 2.26 -11.93
C SER A 305 -9.22 3.45 -11.21
N LEU A 306 -10.00 3.20 -10.16
CA LEU A 306 -10.61 4.28 -9.37
C LEU A 306 -9.58 5.17 -8.66
N LEU A 307 -8.39 4.64 -8.37
CA LEU A 307 -7.28 5.35 -7.73
C LEU A 307 -6.15 5.73 -8.71
N ALA A 308 -6.11 5.15 -9.92
CA ALA A 308 -5.03 5.35 -10.88
C ALA A 308 -4.90 6.80 -11.37
N GLY A 309 -5.99 7.60 -11.32
CA GLY A 309 -5.99 9.02 -11.67
C GLY A 309 -5.62 9.98 -10.55
N THR A 310 -5.23 9.49 -9.37
CA THR A 310 -4.90 10.36 -8.22
C THR A 310 -3.49 10.93 -8.31
N ASP A 311 -3.23 12.00 -7.55
CA ASP A 311 -1.91 12.65 -7.48
C ASP A 311 -0.80 11.66 -7.10
N GLU A 312 -1.10 10.78 -6.16
CA GLU A 312 -0.17 9.81 -5.57
C GLU A 312 0.11 8.61 -6.48
N SER A 313 -0.70 8.39 -7.51
CA SER A 313 -0.45 7.34 -8.50
C SER A 313 0.81 7.65 -9.32
N PRO A 314 1.66 6.65 -9.65
CA PRO A 314 2.94 6.87 -10.33
C PRO A 314 2.83 7.22 -11.83
N GLY A 315 1.64 7.13 -12.45
CA GLY A 315 1.43 7.48 -13.85
C GLY A 315 1.71 8.95 -14.14
N GLU A 316 2.27 9.26 -15.32
CA GLU A 316 2.52 10.64 -15.75
C GLU A 316 1.20 11.38 -16.01
N LEU A 317 1.17 12.65 -15.63
CA LEU A 317 0.07 13.56 -15.95
C LEU A 317 0.19 14.04 -17.40
N ILE A 318 -0.84 13.79 -18.18
CA ILE A 318 -0.90 14.18 -19.59
C ILE A 318 -2.13 15.05 -19.86
N PHE A 319 -2.03 15.91 -20.89
CA PHE A 319 -3.10 16.79 -21.32
C PHE A 319 -3.60 16.36 -22.69
N VAL A 320 -4.89 16.07 -22.80
CA VAL A 320 -5.55 15.68 -24.05
C VAL A 320 -6.82 16.49 -24.19
N ASN A 321 -6.96 17.27 -25.27
CA ASN A 321 -8.15 18.09 -25.54
C ASN A 321 -8.59 18.98 -24.37
N GLY A 322 -7.62 19.60 -23.68
CA GLY A 322 -7.88 20.48 -22.53
C GLY A 322 -8.26 19.77 -21.23
N LYS A 323 -8.28 18.44 -21.19
CA LYS A 323 -8.53 17.64 -19.99
C LYS A 323 -7.25 16.97 -19.50
N GLN A 324 -7.16 16.75 -18.19
CA GLN A 324 -6.03 16.08 -17.54
C GLN A 324 -6.29 14.58 -17.41
N PHE A 325 -5.27 13.78 -17.72
CA PHE A 325 -5.28 12.33 -17.60
C PHE A 325 -3.99 11.85 -16.94
N LYS A 326 -4.02 10.64 -16.37
CA LYS A 326 -2.82 9.92 -15.95
C LYS A 326 -2.66 8.64 -16.75
N GLN A 327 -1.41 8.31 -17.09
CA GLN A 327 -1.10 7.02 -17.69
C GLN A 327 -1.43 5.89 -16.75
N TYR A 328 -2.02 4.83 -17.29
CA TYR A 328 -2.41 3.65 -16.54
C TYR A 328 -2.21 2.39 -17.39
N ARG A 329 -1.60 1.35 -16.80
CA ARG A 329 -1.36 0.10 -17.52
C ARG A 329 -1.63 -1.12 -16.64
N GLY A 330 -2.06 -2.21 -17.28
CA GLY A 330 -2.22 -3.51 -16.62
C GLY A 330 -0.89 -4.22 -16.39
N MET A 331 -0.81 -5.04 -15.35
CA MET A 331 0.35 -5.89 -15.09
C MET A 331 0.58 -6.92 -16.20
N GLY A 332 -0.49 -7.30 -16.94
CA GLY A 332 -0.44 -8.17 -18.12
C GLY A 332 -0.31 -7.40 -19.44
N SER A 333 -0.11 -6.08 -19.44
CA SER A 333 0.13 -5.31 -20.66
C SER A 333 1.51 -5.61 -21.25
N LEU A 334 1.66 -5.39 -22.57
CA LEU A 334 2.93 -5.64 -23.25
C LEU A 334 4.08 -4.88 -22.59
N GLY A 335 3.90 -3.60 -22.26
CA GLY A 335 4.93 -2.80 -21.62
C GLY A 335 5.26 -3.20 -20.17
N ALA A 336 4.36 -3.94 -19.48
CA ALA A 336 4.66 -4.50 -18.17
C ALA A 336 5.37 -5.86 -18.26
N LEU A 337 5.08 -6.63 -19.33
CA LEU A 337 5.70 -7.93 -19.59
C LEU A 337 7.08 -7.83 -20.22
N GLN A 338 7.32 -6.80 -21.01
CA GLN A 338 8.60 -6.61 -21.71
C GLN A 338 9.75 -6.24 -20.77
N THR A 339 10.93 -6.75 -21.10
CA THR A 339 12.19 -6.32 -20.51
C THR A 339 12.59 -4.98 -21.14
N ARG A 340 12.72 -3.92 -20.34
CA ARG A 340 13.16 -2.59 -20.83
C ARG A 340 14.63 -2.33 -20.49
N GLY A 341 15.51 -2.45 -21.48
CA GLY A 341 16.94 -2.26 -21.33
C GLY A 341 17.59 -3.34 -20.45
N LYS A 342 18.26 -2.92 -19.35
CA LYS A 342 18.87 -3.84 -18.38
C LYS A 342 17.89 -4.32 -17.29
N LYS A 343 16.62 -3.84 -17.29
CA LYS A 343 15.63 -4.19 -16.26
C LYS A 343 14.90 -5.47 -16.66
N THR A 344 14.98 -6.48 -15.81
CA THR A 344 14.21 -7.72 -15.93
C THR A 344 12.72 -7.43 -15.67
N SER A 345 11.82 -8.05 -16.43
CA SER A 345 10.41 -8.01 -16.12
C SER A 345 10.06 -9.08 -15.07
N TYR A 346 9.50 -8.65 -13.96
CA TYR A 346 9.04 -9.52 -12.88
C TYR A 346 7.54 -9.84 -12.98
N SER A 347 6.89 -9.48 -14.12
CA SER A 347 5.45 -9.71 -14.33
C SER A 347 5.12 -10.92 -15.20
N LYS A 348 6.11 -11.48 -15.93
CA LYS A 348 5.88 -12.59 -16.86
C LYS A 348 5.35 -13.85 -16.16
N ASP A 349 5.84 -14.18 -14.98
CA ASP A 349 5.45 -15.34 -14.19
C ASP A 349 4.01 -15.26 -13.69
N ARG A 350 3.49 -14.07 -13.41
CA ARG A 350 2.08 -13.85 -13.03
C ARG A 350 1.10 -14.45 -14.07
N TYR A 351 1.49 -14.42 -15.33
CA TYR A 351 0.71 -14.90 -16.48
C TYR A 351 1.28 -16.20 -17.07
N PHE A 352 2.09 -16.92 -16.30
CA PHE A 352 2.69 -18.19 -16.73
C PHE A 352 3.52 -18.07 -18.03
N GLN A 353 4.20 -16.95 -18.22
CA GLN A 353 5.01 -16.65 -19.42
C GLN A 353 6.50 -16.42 -19.08
N ALA A 354 6.98 -16.90 -17.93
CA ALA A 354 8.38 -16.75 -17.50
C ALA A 354 9.36 -17.33 -18.51
N ASP A 355 9.01 -18.48 -19.11
CA ASP A 355 9.86 -19.24 -20.05
C ASP A 355 9.76 -18.74 -21.50
N VAL A 356 8.99 -17.66 -21.77
CA VAL A 356 8.88 -17.11 -23.13
C VAL A 356 10.17 -16.41 -23.52
N PRO A 357 10.91 -16.92 -24.55
CA PRO A 357 12.30 -16.53 -24.81
C PRO A 357 12.43 -15.14 -25.46
N SER A 358 11.38 -14.64 -26.11
CA SER A 358 11.41 -13.37 -26.84
C SER A 358 10.13 -12.57 -26.68
N ASP A 359 10.26 -11.25 -26.66
CA ASP A 359 9.14 -10.33 -26.37
C ASP A 359 8.04 -10.34 -27.45
N ASP A 360 8.38 -10.73 -28.69
CA ASP A 360 7.43 -10.87 -29.80
C ASP A 360 6.50 -12.09 -29.66
N LYS A 361 6.82 -13.02 -28.76
CA LYS A 361 6.01 -14.21 -28.46
C LYS A 361 5.16 -14.07 -27.20
N LEU A 362 5.25 -12.92 -26.52
CA LEU A 362 4.41 -12.66 -25.37
C LEU A 362 2.95 -12.53 -25.78
N ILE A 363 2.05 -13.07 -24.94
CA ILE A 363 0.59 -12.95 -25.10
C ILE A 363 0.08 -12.00 -24.02
N PRO A 364 -0.14 -10.70 -24.33
CA PRO A 364 -0.64 -9.76 -23.35
C PRO A 364 -2.09 -10.04 -22.96
N GLU A 365 -2.37 -10.02 -21.67
CA GLU A 365 -3.72 -10.10 -21.09
C GLU A 365 -4.13 -8.77 -20.44
N GLY A 366 -3.60 -7.67 -20.92
CA GLY A 366 -3.89 -6.32 -20.45
C GLY A 366 -3.48 -5.25 -21.44
N ILE A 367 -4.06 -4.08 -21.29
CA ILE A 367 -3.79 -2.92 -22.12
C ILE A 367 -3.06 -1.80 -21.39
N GLU A 368 -2.48 -0.87 -22.14
CA GLU A 368 -2.00 0.42 -21.67
C GLU A 368 -2.97 1.51 -22.14
N GLY A 369 -3.28 2.45 -21.27
CA GLY A 369 -4.22 3.51 -21.56
C GLY A 369 -4.05 4.69 -20.61
N GLN A 370 -5.09 5.46 -20.49
CA GLN A 370 -5.13 6.63 -19.61
C GLN A 370 -6.46 6.68 -18.86
N VAL A 371 -6.43 7.23 -17.67
CA VAL A 371 -7.60 7.50 -16.84
C VAL A 371 -7.71 8.99 -16.55
N ALA A 372 -8.92 9.48 -16.37
CA ALA A 372 -9.13 10.87 -16.01
C ALA A 372 -8.44 11.19 -14.68
N TYR A 373 -7.75 12.34 -14.62
CA TYR A 373 -7.15 12.85 -13.39
C TYR A 373 -8.24 13.17 -12.34
N ARG A 374 -7.98 12.85 -11.08
CA ARG A 374 -8.96 12.91 -9.99
C ARG A 374 -8.51 13.75 -8.79
N GLY A 375 -7.30 14.33 -8.81
CA GLY A 375 -6.72 15.03 -7.67
C GLY A 375 -6.24 14.10 -6.56
N PRO A 376 -6.12 14.58 -5.31
CA PRO A 376 -5.53 13.82 -4.21
C PRO A 376 -6.36 12.61 -3.80
N VAL A 377 -5.70 11.51 -3.42
CA VAL A 377 -6.33 10.23 -3.03
C VAL A 377 -7.31 10.40 -1.88
N GLY A 378 -7.03 11.28 -0.93
CA GLY A 378 -7.93 11.55 0.21
C GLY A 378 -9.32 12.03 -0.23
N ALA A 379 -9.39 12.91 -1.23
CA ALA A 379 -10.67 13.38 -1.77
C ALA A 379 -11.44 12.26 -2.48
N VAL A 380 -10.74 11.42 -3.23
CA VAL A 380 -11.33 10.26 -3.92
C VAL A 380 -11.82 9.22 -2.91
N ALA A 381 -11.01 8.87 -1.92
CA ALA A 381 -11.37 7.94 -0.85
C ALA A 381 -12.60 8.42 -0.06
N TYR A 382 -12.66 9.72 0.25
CA TYR A 382 -13.82 10.32 0.91
C TYR A 382 -15.13 10.12 0.12
N GLN A 383 -15.10 10.35 -1.21
CA GLN A 383 -16.26 10.15 -2.09
C GLN A 383 -16.65 8.66 -2.18
N LEU A 384 -15.69 7.75 -2.27
CA LEU A 384 -15.96 6.32 -2.34
C LEU A 384 -16.57 5.79 -1.04
N VAL A 385 -15.99 6.15 0.12
CA VAL A 385 -16.53 5.78 1.44
C VAL A 385 -17.87 6.47 1.69
N GLY A 386 -18.03 7.73 1.25
CA GLY A 386 -19.30 8.46 1.31
C GLY A 386 -20.42 7.72 0.59
N GLY A 387 -20.18 7.22 -0.63
CA GLY A 387 -21.16 6.43 -1.38
C GLY A 387 -21.52 5.10 -0.69
N LEU A 388 -20.55 4.42 -0.07
CA LEU A 388 -20.81 3.25 0.76
C LEU A 388 -21.71 3.60 1.98
N ARG A 389 -21.41 4.68 2.67
CA ARG A 389 -22.23 5.17 3.81
C ARG A 389 -23.65 5.49 3.39
N GLN A 390 -23.85 6.08 2.20
CA GLN A 390 -25.21 6.30 1.66
C GLN A 390 -25.93 4.97 1.41
N SER A 391 -25.26 3.96 0.86
CA SER A 391 -25.85 2.63 0.68
C SER A 391 -26.28 2.02 2.02
N MET A 392 -25.42 2.14 3.05
CA MET A 392 -25.73 1.66 4.40
C MET A 392 -26.95 2.40 5.00
N PHE A 393 -27.04 3.71 4.76
CA PHE A 393 -28.19 4.51 5.19
C PHE A 393 -29.50 4.01 4.55
N TYR A 394 -29.54 3.83 3.22
CA TYR A 394 -30.73 3.33 2.52
C TYR A 394 -31.16 1.94 2.98
N VAL A 395 -30.23 1.07 3.32
CA VAL A 395 -30.50 -0.30 3.81
C VAL A 395 -30.79 -0.32 5.31
N GLY A 396 -30.57 0.78 6.02
CA GLY A 396 -30.69 0.89 7.47
C GLY A 396 -29.63 0.10 8.24
N ALA A 397 -28.43 -0.11 7.64
CA ALA A 397 -27.33 -0.85 8.24
C ALA A 397 -26.36 0.10 8.96
N ARG A 398 -25.95 -0.25 10.18
CA ARG A 398 -24.95 0.50 10.97
C ARG A 398 -23.55 -0.06 10.85
N THR A 399 -23.43 -1.31 10.45
CA THR A 399 -22.17 -2.03 10.26
C THR A 399 -22.12 -2.72 8.91
N ILE A 400 -20.92 -3.11 8.45
CA ILE A 400 -20.75 -3.90 7.23
C ILE A 400 -21.47 -5.24 7.35
N THR A 401 -21.43 -5.87 8.51
CA THR A 401 -22.15 -7.12 8.77
C THR A 401 -23.66 -6.95 8.58
N GLU A 402 -24.26 -5.88 9.11
CA GLU A 402 -25.66 -5.59 8.88
C GLU A 402 -25.97 -5.29 7.39
N LEU A 403 -25.07 -4.60 6.69
CA LEU A 403 -25.20 -4.36 5.26
C LEU A 403 -25.24 -5.68 4.48
N LYS A 404 -24.34 -6.62 4.77
CA LYS A 404 -24.35 -7.97 4.17
C LYS A 404 -25.65 -8.72 4.43
N GLN A 405 -26.18 -8.62 5.63
CA GLN A 405 -27.42 -9.33 6.02
C GLN A 405 -28.70 -8.73 5.42
N ARG A 406 -28.75 -7.40 5.28
CA ARG A 406 -29.96 -6.67 4.86
C ARG A 406 -29.99 -6.38 3.36
N GLY A 407 -28.82 -6.26 2.74
CA GLY A 407 -28.69 -5.98 1.31
C GLY A 407 -29.31 -7.09 0.46
N LYS A 408 -30.07 -6.70 -0.58
CA LYS A 408 -30.70 -7.63 -1.52
C LYS A 408 -30.38 -7.23 -2.94
N PHE A 409 -30.00 -8.22 -3.74
CA PHE A 409 -29.81 -8.04 -5.18
C PHE A 409 -31.12 -8.17 -5.94
N VAL A 410 -31.27 -7.33 -6.94
CA VAL A 410 -32.31 -7.42 -7.96
C VAL A 410 -31.61 -7.61 -9.31
N ARG A 411 -32.04 -8.62 -10.08
CA ARG A 411 -31.57 -8.79 -11.44
C ARG A 411 -32.25 -7.75 -12.34
N ILE A 412 -31.45 -7.03 -13.12
CA ILE A 412 -31.91 -6.02 -14.07
C ILE A 412 -31.56 -6.42 -15.50
N THR A 413 -32.27 -5.85 -16.48
CA THR A 413 -31.97 -5.92 -17.91
C THR A 413 -31.05 -4.78 -18.34
N ALA A 414 -30.62 -4.78 -19.61
CA ALA A 414 -29.91 -3.63 -20.19
C ALA A 414 -30.76 -2.33 -20.17
N ALA A 415 -32.09 -2.43 -20.29
CA ALA A 415 -32.99 -1.29 -20.14
C ALA A 415 -32.99 -0.76 -18.71
N GLY A 416 -33.04 -1.63 -17.69
CA GLY A 416 -32.91 -1.24 -16.30
C GLY A 416 -31.53 -0.65 -15.97
N LEU A 417 -30.48 -1.11 -16.64
CA LEU A 417 -29.15 -0.51 -16.49
C LEU A 417 -29.13 0.93 -17.03
N LYS A 418 -29.74 1.19 -18.20
CA LYS A 418 -29.86 2.52 -18.77
C LYS A 418 -30.67 3.46 -17.85
N GLU A 419 -31.78 2.98 -17.29
CA GLU A 419 -32.63 3.71 -16.35
C GLU A 419 -31.89 4.03 -15.05
N SER A 420 -30.94 3.17 -14.61
CA SER A 420 -30.13 3.37 -13.40
C SER A 420 -29.10 4.49 -13.51
N HIS A 421 -28.78 4.96 -14.71
CA HIS A 421 -27.92 6.10 -14.97
C HIS A 421 -28.75 7.35 -15.26
N PRO A 422 -28.20 8.58 -15.06
CA PRO A 422 -28.87 9.79 -15.56
C PRO A 422 -29.18 9.66 -17.05
N HIS A 423 -30.44 9.88 -17.41
CA HIS A 423 -30.92 9.76 -18.77
C HIS A 423 -31.83 10.93 -19.14
N ASP A 424 -31.97 11.21 -20.44
CA ASP A 424 -32.80 12.28 -20.99
C ASP A 424 -32.45 13.70 -20.49
N VAL A 425 -31.19 13.89 -20.02
CA VAL A 425 -30.64 15.18 -19.58
C VAL A 425 -29.22 15.37 -20.11
N GLN A 426 -28.85 16.60 -20.40
CA GLN A 426 -27.47 16.95 -20.71
C GLN A 426 -26.75 17.38 -19.42
N ILE A 427 -25.64 16.70 -19.10
CA ILE A 427 -24.82 17.07 -17.95
C ILE A 427 -24.09 18.37 -18.26
N VAL A 428 -24.36 19.42 -17.50
CA VAL A 428 -23.69 20.73 -17.61
C VAL A 428 -22.62 20.93 -16.56
N VAL A 429 -22.71 20.20 -15.41
CA VAL A 429 -21.73 20.20 -14.33
C VAL A 429 -21.51 18.75 -13.92
N GLU A 430 -20.27 18.27 -14.03
CA GLU A 430 -19.91 16.93 -13.57
C GLU A 430 -19.94 16.85 -12.04
N ALA A 431 -20.54 15.80 -11.50
CA ALA A 431 -20.47 15.50 -10.07
C ALA A 431 -19.10 14.85 -9.73
N PRO A 432 -18.53 15.10 -8.53
CA PRO A 432 -17.23 14.56 -8.16
C PRO A 432 -17.19 13.02 -8.11
N ASN A 433 -18.33 12.39 -7.93
CA ASN A 433 -18.51 10.93 -7.80
C ASN A 433 -19.23 10.28 -8.98
N TYR A 434 -19.62 11.04 -10.01
CA TYR A 434 -20.22 10.52 -11.24
C TYR A 434 -19.66 11.23 -12.47
N ARG A 435 -19.22 10.46 -13.44
CA ARG A 435 -18.76 10.91 -14.76
C ARG A 435 -19.43 10.05 -15.82
N ALA A 436 -19.94 10.69 -16.86
CA ALA A 436 -20.55 10.02 -18.02
C ALA A 436 -19.50 9.51 -18.99
#